data_112713e854ecf8152c32b69da4c6f565
#
_entry.id   112713e854ecf8152c32b69da4c6f565
#
_cell.length_a   1.000
_cell.length_b   1.000
_cell.length_c   1.000
_cell.angle_alpha   90.00
_cell.angle_beta   90.00
_cell.angle_gamma   90.00
#
_symmetry.space_group_name_H-M   'P 1'
#
loop_
_entity.id
_entity.type
_entity.pdbx_description
1 polymer ?
#
loop_
_entity_poly.entity_id
_entity_poly.type
_entity_poly.pdbx_seq_one_letter_code
_entity_poly.pdbx_strand_id
1 'polypeptide(L)'
;MSEKNPDADIGRALADITEEAAALILPLWRSGLTVHAKADESPVTEADRAGETLILKRLAERFPGVPVISEEDASEFGTPDEIGRRFFLVDPLDGTKAFIRGDAHFTVNIGLIQDGRPVAGAVTAPATGQSWFTTAAGAVRRELGGPDEVVRARAWPDGEAIALVSHTLKPEHAQALIARYGFTHKQPMDSSIKLCMIAQGSADIYPRHGPTMEWDIAAGHAVLESAGGRLATPDGAPFAYGKASEGFKNGWFVARGAP
;
A
#
# COMPACT_ATOMS: atom_id res chain seq x y z
N MET A 1 -29.37 3.28 22.34
CA MET A 1 -27.93 3.57 22.06
C MET A 1 -27.51 2.54 21.06
N SER A 2 -27.31 2.93 19.80
CA SER A 2 -26.81 2.03 18.76
C SER A 2 -25.37 1.64 19.14
N GLU A 3 -25.12 0.36 19.34
CA GLU A 3 -23.75 -0.16 19.46
C GLU A 3 -23.00 0.30 18.22
N LYS A 4 -21.98 1.15 18.41
CA LYS A 4 -21.07 1.50 17.33
C LYS A 4 -20.39 0.20 16.91
N ASN A 5 -20.62 -0.23 15.67
CA ASN A 5 -19.90 -1.34 15.06
C ASN A 5 -18.39 -1.05 15.22
N PRO A 6 -17.64 -1.83 16.02
CA PRO A 6 -16.22 -1.57 16.27
C PRO A 6 -15.39 -1.61 14.99
N ASP A 7 -15.88 -2.24 13.92
CA ASP A 7 -15.22 -2.31 12.62
C ASP A 7 -15.53 -1.12 11.71
N ALA A 8 -16.51 -0.27 12.06
CA ALA A 8 -16.99 0.80 11.16
C ALA A 8 -15.95 1.92 10.91
N ASP A 9 -14.88 1.99 11.67
CA ASP A 9 -13.87 3.04 11.55
C ASP A 9 -12.42 2.53 11.67
N ILE A 10 -12.19 1.24 11.37
CA ILE A 10 -10.84 0.65 11.43
C ILE A 10 -9.88 1.43 10.53
N GLY A 11 -10.28 1.73 9.29
CA GLY A 11 -9.42 2.44 8.36
C GLY A 11 -8.97 3.80 8.89
N ARG A 12 -9.82 4.53 9.61
CA ARG A 12 -9.44 5.79 10.27
C ARG A 12 -8.43 5.56 11.41
N ALA A 13 -8.63 4.52 12.21
CA ALA A 13 -7.68 4.17 13.24
C ALA A 13 -6.32 3.75 12.67
N LEU A 14 -6.33 3.07 11.50
CA LEU A 14 -5.09 2.76 10.77
C LEU A 14 -4.42 4.02 10.21
N ALA A 15 -5.22 4.99 9.70
CA ALA A 15 -4.71 6.27 9.23
C ALA A 15 -3.99 7.03 10.36
N ASP A 16 -4.59 7.12 11.56
CA ASP A 16 -3.93 7.74 12.71
C ASP A 16 -2.56 7.11 13.00
N ILE A 17 -2.46 5.77 12.90
CA ILE A 17 -1.20 5.04 13.15
C ILE A 17 -0.18 5.32 12.04
N THR A 18 -0.59 5.26 10.75
CA THR A 18 0.32 5.54 9.63
C THR A 18 0.78 6.99 9.59
N GLU A 19 -0.08 7.94 9.99
CA GLU A 19 0.27 9.37 10.11
C GLU A 19 1.26 9.61 11.26
N GLU A 20 1.09 8.93 12.42
CA GLU A 20 2.05 9.01 13.53
C GLU A 20 3.42 8.45 13.11
N ALA A 21 3.45 7.30 12.41
CA ALA A 21 4.69 6.74 11.87
C ALA A 21 5.32 7.65 10.80
N ALA A 22 4.51 8.23 9.92
CA ALA A 22 4.98 9.20 8.93
C ALA A 22 5.66 10.43 9.57
N ALA A 23 5.09 10.93 10.66
CA ALA A 23 5.68 12.05 11.42
C ALA A 23 7.03 11.70 12.05
N LEU A 24 7.24 10.42 12.43
CA LEU A 24 8.52 9.90 12.92
C LEU A 24 9.54 9.72 11.77
N ILE A 25 9.12 9.22 10.62
CA ILE A 25 9.98 8.90 9.47
C ILE A 25 10.45 10.15 8.73
N LEU A 26 9.58 11.15 8.56
CA LEU A 26 9.86 12.32 7.75
C LEU A 26 11.12 13.13 8.18
N PRO A 27 11.40 13.39 9.46
CA PRO A 27 12.65 14.02 9.89
C PRO A 27 13.88 13.18 9.52
N LEU A 28 13.79 11.85 9.62
CA LEU A 28 14.87 10.94 9.26
C LEU A 28 15.21 11.04 7.78
N TRP A 29 14.19 11.07 6.90
CA TRP A 29 14.39 11.28 5.46
C TRP A 29 15.15 12.56 5.12
N ARG A 30 14.91 13.65 5.88
CA ARG A 30 15.52 14.95 5.65
C ARG A 30 16.95 15.07 6.22
N SER A 31 17.34 14.23 7.17
CA SER A 31 18.62 14.35 7.88
C SER A 31 19.79 13.63 7.21
N GLY A 32 19.53 12.77 6.22
CA GLY A 32 20.52 11.86 5.63
C GLY A 32 20.83 10.69 6.56
N LEU A 33 20.51 9.46 6.13
CA LEU A 33 20.50 8.27 6.98
C LEU A 33 21.68 7.33 6.74
N THR A 34 21.99 6.55 7.77
CA THR A 34 22.80 5.33 7.65
C THR A 34 21.95 4.23 7.01
N VAL A 35 22.40 3.72 5.88
CA VAL A 35 21.77 2.61 5.17
C VAL A 35 22.45 1.32 5.56
N HIS A 36 21.66 0.30 5.92
CA HIS A 36 22.12 -1.06 6.16
C HIS A 36 21.58 -1.98 5.04
N ALA A 37 22.24 -3.11 4.81
CA ALA A 37 21.75 -4.14 3.90
C ALA A 37 21.09 -5.26 4.71
N LYS A 38 19.92 -5.74 4.25
CA LYS A 38 19.26 -6.95 4.75
C LYS A 38 19.99 -8.20 4.25
N ALA A 39 19.60 -9.38 4.72
CA ALA A 39 20.17 -10.65 4.31
C ALA A 39 20.01 -10.94 2.80
N ASP A 40 18.98 -10.39 2.16
CA ASP A 40 18.70 -10.46 0.72
C ASP A 40 19.32 -9.30 -0.08
N GLU A 41 20.27 -8.54 0.53
CA GLU A 41 20.92 -7.35 -0.04
C GLU A 41 20.00 -6.15 -0.27
N SER A 42 18.71 -6.21 0.12
CA SER A 42 17.83 -5.04 0.07
C SER A 42 18.23 -4.00 1.13
N PRO A 43 18.05 -2.71 0.87
CA PRO A 43 18.38 -1.67 1.86
C PRO A 43 17.33 -1.63 2.96
N VAL A 44 17.78 -1.42 4.20
CA VAL A 44 16.95 -1.06 5.35
C VAL A 44 17.57 0.16 6.02
N THR A 45 16.74 1.01 6.54
CA THR A 45 17.18 2.22 7.24
C THR A 45 16.68 2.21 8.69
N GLU A 46 17.21 3.11 9.49
CA GLU A 46 16.70 3.36 10.85
C GLU A 46 15.21 3.77 10.81
N ALA A 47 14.78 4.41 9.72
CA ALA A 47 13.39 4.83 9.54
C ALA A 47 12.41 3.63 9.43
N ASP A 48 12.80 2.58 8.71
CA ASP A 48 12.00 1.35 8.58
C ASP A 48 11.76 0.73 9.96
N ARG A 49 12.82 0.54 10.74
CA ARG A 49 12.76 -0.08 12.07
C ARG A 49 12.01 0.77 13.09
N ALA A 50 12.22 2.09 13.07
CA ALA A 50 11.54 3.01 13.98
C ALA A 50 10.03 3.06 13.66
N GLY A 51 9.69 3.12 12.37
CA GLY A 51 8.31 3.07 11.90
C GLY A 51 7.61 1.77 12.30
N GLU A 52 8.25 0.63 12.07
CA GLU A 52 7.71 -0.68 12.45
C GLU A 52 7.45 -0.80 13.95
N THR A 53 8.44 -0.46 14.78
CA THR A 53 8.31 -0.51 16.24
C THR A 53 7.10 0.28 16.73
N LEU A 54 6.90 1.48 16.20
CA LEU A 54 5.74 2.30 16.55
C LEU A 54 4.44 1.67 16.09
N ILE A 55 4.36 1.21 14.83
CA ILE A 55 3.15 0.63 14.25
C ILE A 55 2.73 -0.63 15.01
N LEU A 56 3.66 -1.56 15.26
CA LEU A 56 3.37 -2.80 15.97
C LEU A 56 2.84 -2.52 17.38
N LYS A 57 3.45 -1.57 18.10
CA LYS A 57 2.97 -1.14 19.41
C LYS A 57 1.53 -0.61 19.34
N ARG A 58 1.23 0.29 18.39
CA ARG A 58 -0.11 0.89 18.25
C ARG A 58 -1.17 -0.13 17.84
N LEU A 59 -0.82 -1.06 16.95
CA LEU A 59 -1.72 -2.14 16.56
C LEU A 59 -2.03 -3.06 17.75
N ALA A 60 -1.04 -3.43 18.55
CA ALA A 60 -1.24 -4.24 19.76
C ALA A 60 -2.14 -3.54 20.81
N GLU A 61 -2.00 -2.22 20.97
CA GLU A 61 -2.82 -1.40 21.87
C GLU A 61 -4.27 -1.27 21.39
N ARG A 62 -4.50 -1.04 20.08
CA ARG A 62 -5.84 -0.76 19.52
C ARG A 62 -6.60 -2.01 19.08
N PHE A 63 -5.89 -3.06 18.67
CA PHE A 63 -6.46 -4.30 18.12
C PHE A 63 -5.84 -5.55 18.78
N PRO A 64 -5.98 -5.72 20.10
CA PRO A 64 -5.36 -6.83 20.83
C PRO A 64 -5.80 -8.18 20.27
N GLY A 65 -4.83 -9.08 20.09
CA GLY A 65 -5.07 -10.44 19.61
C GLY A 65 -5.23 -10.60 18.09
N VAL A 66 -5.15 -9.53 17.30
CA VAL A 66 -5.07 -9.63 15.84
C VAL A 66 -3.61 -9.79 15.44
N PRO A 67 -3.22 -10.90 14.76
CA PRO A 67 -1.85 -11.11 14.30
C PRO A 67 -1.39 -10.01 13.31
N VAL A 68 -0.10 -9.74 13.32
CA VAL A 68 0.53 -8.81 12.39
C VAL A 68 1.65 -9.52 11.64
N ILE A 69 1.72 -9.34 10.33
CA ILE A 69 2.87 -9.67 9.50
C ILE A 69 3.43 -8.36 8.99
N SER A 70 4.67 -8.05 9.35
CA SER A 70 5.37 -6.85 8.92
C SER A 70 6.62 -7.17 8.12
N GLU A 71 7.05 -6.25 7.28
CA GLU A 71 8.19 -6.49 6.38
C GLU A 71 9.48 -6.76 7.15
N GLU A 72 9.79 -5.93 8.15
CA GLU A 72 11.08 -6.03 8.84
C GLU A 72 11.15 -7.28 9.75
N ASP A 73 10.08 -7.56 10.51
CA ASP A 73 9.98 -8.81 11.29
C ASP A 73 10.03 -10.04 10.37
N ALA A 74 9.35 -10.02 9.23
CA ALA A 74 9.40 -11.12 8.26
C ALA A 74 10.80 -11.31 7.67
N SER A 75 11.53 -10.23 7.44
CA SER A 75 12.91 -10.27 6.94
C SER A 75 13.90 -10.78 7.98
N GLU A 76 13.70 -10.45 9.27
CA GLU A 76 14.63 -10.82 10.36
C GLU A 76 14.33 -12.21 10.95
N PHE A 77 13.04 -12.53 11.12
CA PHE A 77 12.60 -13.75 11.84
C PHE A 77 11.91 -14.79 10.93
N GLY A 78 11.66 -14.42 9.66
CA GLY A 78 10.88 -15.24 8.73
C GLY A 78 9.38 -15.01 8.88
N THR A 79 8.61 -15.64 7.99
CA THR A 79 7.15 -15.60 8.00
C THR A 79 6.58 -16.86 8.66
N PRO A 80 5.40 -16.79 9.32
CA PRO A 80 4.76 -17.97 9.87
C PRO A 80 4.29 -18.90 8.73
N ASP A 81 4.27 -20.20 8.99
CA ASP A 81 3.77 -21.21 8.04
C ASP A 81 2.23 -21.14 7.90
N GLU A 82 1.53 -20.67 8.92
CA GLU A 82 0.09 -20.52 8.95
C GLU A 82 -0.30 -19.16 9.55
N ILE A 83 -1.35 -18.57 9.01
CA ILE A 83 -1.95 -17.33 9.51
C ILE A 83 -3.47 -17.51 9.62
N GLY A 84 -4.08 -16.93 10.63
CA GLY A 84 -5.51 -16.96 10.81
C GLY A 84 -6.27 -16.22 9.71
N ARG A 85 -7.61 -16.26 9.79
CA ARG A 85 -8.47 -15.61 8.78
C ARG A 85 -8.47 -14.08 8.86
N ARG A 86 -7.99 -13.49 9.97
CA ARG A 86 -7.93 -12.04 10.21
C ARG A 86 -6.54 -11.67 10.72
N PHE A 87 -5.85 -10.78 10.02
CA PHE A 87 -4.51 -10.33 10.36
C PHE A 87 -4.17 -9.01 9.68
N PHE A 88 -3.20 -8.29 10.22
CA PHE A 88 -2.64 -7.09 9.58
C PHE A 88 -1.43 -7.44 8.72
N LEU A 89 -1.30 -6.71 7.61
CA LEU A 89 -0.11 -6.64 6.77
C LEU A 89 0.45 -5.22 6.89
N VAL A 90 1.73 -5.11 7.24
CA VAL A 90 2.41 -3.84 7.51
C VAL A 90 3.67 -3.72 6.67
N ASP A 91 3.79 -2.61 5.98
CA ASP A 91 5.05 -2.15 5.41
C ASP A 91 5.35 -0.76 6.00
N PRO A 92 6.33 -0.67 6.90
CA PRO A 92 6.65 0.57 7.60
C PRO A 92 7.21 1.65 6.68
N LEU A 93 7.85 1.25 5.56
CA LEU A 93 8.43 2.16 4.59
C LEU A 93 8.54 1.51 3.20
N ASP A 94 7.42 1.42 2.48
CA ASP A 94 7.43 0.99 1.07
C ASP A 94 8.11 2.05 0.19
N GLY A 95 9.07 1.60 -0.59
CA GLY A 95 9.87 2.48 -1.42
C GLY A 95 11.19 2.91 -0.78
N THR A 96 11.83 2.09 0.05
CA THR A 96 13.11 2.36 0.70
C THR A 96 14.19 2.85 -0.28
N LYS A 97 14.22 2.33 -1.52
CA LYS A 97 15.13 2.82 -2.57
C LYS A 97 14.85 4.26 -2.99
N ALA A 98 13.58 4.65 -3.09
CA ALA A 98 13.18 6.03 -3.38
C ALA A 98 13.54 6.94 -2.20
N PHE A 99 13.24 6.50 -0.99
CA PHE A 99 13.61 7.18 0.26
C PHE A 99 15.12 7.50 0.33
N ILE A 100 15.98 6.52 0.07
CA ILE A 100 17.46 6.70 0.07
C ILE A 100 17.92 7.65 -1.01
N ARG A 101 17.27 7.66 -2.19
CA ARG A 101 17.60 8.62 -3.27
C ARG A 101 17.12 10.05 -3.00
N GLY A 102 16.32 10.27 -1.94
CA GLY A 102 15.69 11.55 -1.65
C GLY A 102 14.43 11.82 -2.48
N ASP A 103 13.84 10.78 -3.12
CA ASP A 103 12.58 10.88 -3.85
C ASP A 103 11.40 10.85 -2.88
N ALA A 104 10.34 11.59 -3.22
CA ALA A 104 9.15 11.72 -2.37
C ALA A 104 8.19 10.50 -2.43
N HIS A 105 8.45 9.51 -3.27
CA HIS A 105 7.56 8.37 -3.52
C HIS A 105 7.86 7.19 -2.58
N PHE A 106 7.63 7.38 -1.29
CA PHE A 106 7.65 6.33 -0.28
C PHE A 106 6.43 6.46 0.64
N THR A 107 5.97 5.35 1.21
CA THR A 107 4.72 5.29 1.96
C THR A 107 4.82 4.41 3.19
N VAL A 108 3.96 4.68 4.19
CA VAL A 108 3.67 3.81 5.33
C VAL A 108 2.34 3.12 5.05
N ASN A 109 2.30 1.80 5.15
CA ASN A 109 1.16 0.98 4.74
C ASN A 109 0.69 0.07 5.88
N ILE A 110 -0.62 0.07 6.16
CA ILE A 110 -1.26 -0.90 7.04
C ILE A 110 -2.55 -1.38 6.38
N GLY A 111 -2.63 -2.68 6.08
CA GLY A 111 -3.81 -3.33 5.54
C GLY A 111 -4.37 -4.38 6.50
N LEU A 112 -5.68 -4.43 6.69
CA LEU A 112 -6.37 -5.50 7.42
C LEU A 112 -6.94 -6.49 6.43
N ILE A 113 -6.55 -7.74 6.60
CA ILE A 113 -7.07 -8.86 5.82
C ILE A 113 -8.12 -9.60 6.63
N GLN A 114 -9.23 -9.93 5.99
CA GLN A 114 -10.26 -10.81 6.50
C GLN A 114 -10.65 -11.80 5.42
N ASP A 115 -10.54 -13.11 5.72
CA ASP A 115 -10.93 -14.18 4.79
C ASP A 115 -10.25 -14.08 3.40
N GLY A 116 -8.96 -13.73 3.41
CA GLY A 116 -8.15 -13.59 2.19
C GLY A 116 -8.43 -12.32 1.37
N ARG A 117 -9.18 -11.34 1.91
CA ARG A 117 -9.49 -10.06 1.26
C ARG A 117 -9.07 -8.88 2.11
N PRO A 118 -8.62 -7.78 1.51
CA PRO A 118 -8.35 -6.55 2.24
C PRO A 118 -9.68 -5.86 2.56
N VAL A 119 -9.98 -5.66 3.85
CA VAL A 119 -11.25 -5.07 4.30
C VAL A 119 -11.11 -3.67 4.86
N ALA A 120 -9.90 -3.29 5.27
CA ALA A 120 -9.57 -1.93 5.67
C ALA A 120 -8.10 -1.66 5.35
N GLY A 121 -7.75 -0.40 5.13
CA GLY A 121 -6.37 -0.03 4.87
C GLY A 121 -6.14 1.46 5.01
N ALA A 122 -4.88 1.81 5.31
CA ALA A 122 -4.37 3.18 5.29
C ALA A 122 -2.99 3.22 4.65
N VAL A 123 -2.78 4.21 3.81
CA VAL A 123 -1.52 4.54 3.13
C VAL A 123 -1.20 5.99 3.41
N THR A 124 -0.07 6.27 4.02
CA THR A 124 0.40 7.65 4.24
C THR A 124 1.70 7.88 3.48
N ALA A 125 1.77 8.96 2.71
CA ALA A 125 2.96 9.42 1.99
C ALA A 125 3.61 10.58 2.75
N PRO A 126 4.65 10.33 3.56
CA PRO A 126 5.20 11.34 4.48
C PRO A 126 5.75 12.58 3.78
N ALA A 127 6.43 12.37 2.64
CA ALA A 127 7.09 13.46 1.93
C ALA A 127 6.11 14.42 1.25
N THR A 128 4.95 13.93 0.82
CA THR A 128 3.89 14.74 0.18
C THR A 128 2.84 15.23 1.18
N GLY A 129 2.87 14.73 2.41
CA GLY A 129 1.92 15.13 3.46
C GLY A 129 0.49 14.64 3.21
N GLN A 130 0.32 13.50 2.55
CA GLN A 130 -0.99 12.96 2.17
C GLN A 130 -1.23 11.59 2.77
N SER A 131 -2.48 11.31 3.12
CA SER A 131 -2.91 9.98 3.55
C SER A 131 -4.21 9.56 2.86
N TRP A 132 -4.35 8.26 2.58
CA TRP A 132 -5.54 7.65 2.01
C TRP A 132 -5.95 6.47 2.87
N PHE A 133 -7.23 6.36 3.17
CA PHE A 133 -7.73 5.29 4.02
C PHE A 133 -9.19 4.94 3.73
N THR A 134 -9.57 3.76 4.17
CA THR A 134 -10.95 3.27 4.05
C THR A 134 -11.83 3.85 5.15
N THR A 135 -13.11 4.08 4.85
CA THR A 135 -14.16 4.40 5.82
C THR A 135 -15.45 3.68 5.44
N ALA A 136 -16.44 3.69 6.32
CA ALA A 136 -17.78 3.17 6.02
C ALA A 136 -18.46 3.92 4.84
N ALA A 137 -18.04 5.14 4.54
CA ALA A 137 -18.56 5.95 3.44
C ALA A 137 -17.80 5.79 2.11
N GLY A 138 -16.72 5.01 2.09
CA GLY A 138 -15.83 4.82 0.96
C GLY A 138 -14.37 5.22 1.27
N ALA A 139 -13.57 5.39 0.24
CA ALA A 139 -12.20 5.83 0.39
C ALA A 139 -12.12 7.35 0.66
N VAL A 140 -11.18 7.72 1.50
CA VAL A 140 -10.92 9.11 1.88
C VAL A 140 -9.47 9.44 1.60
N ARG A 141 -9.21 10.65 1.10
CA ARG A 141 -7.91 11.30 1.10
C ARG A 141 -7.89 12.41 2.14
N ARG A 142 -6.75 12.64 2.75
CA ARG A 142 -6.50 13.73 3.70
C ARG A 142 -5.11 14.33 3.47
N GLU A 143 -5.00 15.65 3.44
CA GLU A 143 -3.72 16.32 3.73
C GLU A 143 -3.46 16.19 5.24
N LEU A 144 -2.23 15.89 5.67
CA LEU A 144 -1.92 15.70 7.10
C LEU A 144 -2.34 16.92 7.93
N GLY A 145 -3.23 16.69 8.89
CA GLY A 145 -3.85 17.75 9.70
C GLY A 145 -5.01 18.51 9.04
N GLY A 146 -5.39 18.14 7.81
CA GLY A 146 -6.50 18.72 7.07
C GLY A 146 -7.80 17.93 7.19
N PRO A 147 -8.85 18.38 6.50
CA PRO A 147 -10.15 17.71 6.45
C PRO A 147 -10.10 16.42 5.58
N ASP A 148 -11.04 15.54 5.83
CA ASP A 148 -11.27 14.36 5.01
C ASP A 148 -12.00 14.73 3.71
N GLU A 149 -11.50 14.19 2.60
CA GLU A 149 -12.09 14.31 1.26
C GLU A 149 -12.43 12.93 0.73
N VAL A 150 -13.70 12.65 0.43
CA VAL A 150 -14.09 11.39 -0.21
C VAL A 150 -13.54 11.35 -1.62
N VAL A 151 -12.82 10.29 -1.96
CA VAL A 151 -12.25 10.07 -3.29
C VAL A 151 -12.92 8.90 -3.99
N ARG A 152 -12.92 8.93 -5.32
CA ARG A 152 -13.47 7.87 -6.17
C ARG A 152 -12.54 7.58 -7.33
N ALA A 153 -12.36 6.31 -7.60
CA ALA A 153 -11.71 5.86 -8.82
C ALA A 153 -12.58 6.25 -10.03
N ARG A 154 -11.94 6.74 -11.07
CA ARG A 154 -12.65 7.10 -12.30
C ARG A 154 -12.81 5.88 -13.22
N ALA A 155 -13.82 5.90 -14.07
CA ALA A 155 -13.97 4.93 -15.15
C ALA A 155 -12.86 5.08 -16.18
N TRP A 156 -12.63 4.03 -16.97
CA TRP A 156 -11.68 4.08 -18.07
C TRP A 156 -12.05 5.22 -19.04
N PRO A 157 -11.13 6.13 -19.36
CA PRO A 157 -11.44 7.28 -20.21
C PRO A 157 -11.65 6.88 -21.67
N ASP A 158 -12.51 7.60 -22.39
CA ASP A 158 -12.71 7.44 -23.85
C ASP A 158 -11.49 7.89 -24.68
N GLY A 159 -10.53 8.54 -24.06
CA GLY A 159 -9.33 9.10 -24.70
C GLY A 159 -8.04 8.60 -24.05
N GLU A 160 -7.27 9.54 -23.52
CA GLU A 160 -5.95 9.26 -22.98
C GLU A 160 -6.01 8.57 -21.60
N ALA A 161 -5.56 7.33 -21.55
CA ALA A 161 -5.44 6.57 -20.30
C ALA A 161 -4.00 6.64 -19.75
N ILE A 162 -3.88 6.87 -18.45
CA ILE A 162 -2.62 7.03 -17.71
C ILE A 162 -2.31 5.74 -16.95
N ALA A 163 -1.18 5.11 -17.28
CA ALA A 163 -0.65 4.00 -16.51
C ALA A 163 0.45 4.46 -15.53
N LEU A 164 0.34 4.00 -14.30
CA LEU A 164 1.43 4.11 -13.33
C LEU A 164 2.33 2.88 -13.45
N VAL A 165 3.64 3.10 -13.57
CA VAL A 165 4.62 2.03 -13.79
C VAL A 165 5.81 2.20 -12.87
N SER A 166 6.56 1.11 -12.62
CA SER A 166 7.81 1.22 -11.87
C SER A 166 8.84 2.03 -12.65
N HIS A 167 9.68 2.79 -11.94
CA HIS A 167 10.86 3.46 -12.54
C HIS A 167 11.81 2.47 -13.24
N THR A 168 11.82 1.21 -12.81
CA THR A 168 12.68 0.15 -13.37
C THR A 168 12.07 -0.56 -14.58
N LEU A 169 10.88 -0.15 -15.05
CA LEU A 169 10.22 -0.79 -16.20
C LEU A 169 11.01 -0.57 -17.48
N LYS A 170 11.48 -1.67 -18.07
CA LYS A 170 12.25 -1.64 -19.32
C LYS A 170 11.36 -1.25 -20.51
N PRO A 171 11.91 -0.55 -21.55
CA PRO A 171 11.13 -0.09 -22.70
C PRO A 171 10.38 -1.21 -23.44
N GLU A 172 11.01 -2.37 -23.63
CA GLU A 172 10.39 -3.53 -24.28
C GLU A 172 9.19 -4.08 -23.52
N HIS A 173 9.26 -4.12 -22.17
CA HIS A 173 8.14 -4.51 -21.33
C HIS A 173 7.02 -3.46 -21.35
N ALA A 174 7.37 -2.17 -21.42
CA ALA A 174 6.39 -1.09 -21.52
C ALA A 174 5.54 -1.23 -22.78
N GLN A 175 6.15 -1.54 -23.94
CA GLN A 175 5.42 -1.77 -25.21
C GLN A 175 4.44 -2.95 -25.09
N ALA A 176 4.85 -4.06 -24.48
CA ALA A 176 3.98 -5.21 -24.24
C ALA A 176 2.78 -4.86 -23.35
N LEU A 177 2.98 -4.05 -22.30
CA LEU A 177 1.92 -3.58 -21.43
C LEU A 177 0.94 -2.64 -22.15
N ILE A 178 1.45 -1.72 -22.99
CA ILE A 178 0.62 -0.83 -23.83
C ILE A 178 -0.26 -1.68 -24.75
N ALA A 179 0.34 -2.63 -25.47
CA ALA A 179 -0.39 -3.49 -26.40
C ALA A 179 -1.48 -4.33 -25.69
N ARG A 180 -1.21 -4.75 -24.44
CA ARG A 180 -2.15 -5.58 -23.67
C ARG A 180 -3.27 -4.78 -23.02
N TYR A 181 -2.99 -3.59 -22.52
CA TYR A 181 -3.91 -2.84 -21.65
C TYR A 181 -4.44 -1.54 -22.25
N GLY A 182 -3.88 -1.07 -23.37
CA GLY A 182 -4.43 0.04 -24.15
C GLY A 182 -4.24 1.43 -23.55
N PHE A 183 -3.33 1.63 -22.59
CA PHE A 183 -3.03 2.97 -22.08
C PHE A 183 -2.14 3.76 -23.06
N THR A 184 -2.28 5.07 -23.06
CA THR A 184 -1.60 5.99 -23.98
C THR A 184 -0.43 6.72 -23.32
N HIS A 185 -0.52 6.96 -22.01
CA HIS A 185 0.51 7.64 -21.23
C HIS A 185 1.02 6.73 -20.11
N LYS A 186 2.31 6.85 -19.81
CA LYS A 186 2.92 6.19 -18.66
C LYS A 186 3.61 7.21 -17.77
N GLN A 187 3.39 7.07 -16.45
CA GLN A 187 4.04 7.88 -15.43
C GLN A 187 4.81 6.95 -14.48
N PRO A 188 6.15 7.05 -14.44
CA PRO A 188 6.95 6.32 -13.47
C PRO A 188 6.66 6.81 -12.04
N MET A 189 6.50 5.86 -11.12
CA MET A 189 6.25 6.15 -9.71
C MET A 189 6.67 4.94 -8.88
N ASP A 190 7.22 5.16 -7.69
CA ASP A 190 7.53 4.10 -6.74
C ASP A 190 6.41 3.95 -5.70
N SER A 191 6.51 2.97 -4.83
CA SER A 191 5.63 2.61 -3.72
C SER A 191 4.16 2.33 -4.05
N SER A 192 3.40 2.03 -3.00
CA SER A 192 1.95 1.77 -3.01
C SER A 192 1.10 3.00 -3.33
N ILE A 193 1.69 4.19 -3.33
CA ILE A 193 1.02 5.45 -3.72
C ILE A 193 0.33 5.33 -5.09
N LYS A 194 0.82 4.45 -5.97
CA LYS A 194 0.20 4.15 -7.28
C LYS A 194 -1.25 3.70 -7.17
N LEU A 195 -1.57 2.89 -6.15
CA LEU A 195 -2.94 2.44 -5.90
C LEU A 195 -3.82 3.59 -5.42
N CYS A 196 -3.27 4.49 -4.60
CA CYS A 196 -3.94 5.69 -4.12
C CYS A 196 -4.23 6.70 -5.25
N MET A 197 -3.29 6.84 -6.21
CA MET A 197 -3.50 7.70 -7.37
C MET A 197 -4.66 7.21 -8.26
N ILE A 198 -4.83 5.89 -8.41
CA ILE A 198 -5.98 5.32 -9.11
C ILE A 198 -7.26 5.52 -8.28
N ALA A 199 -7.18 5.27 -6.97
CA ALA A 199 -8.31 5.43 -6.06
C ALA A 199 -8.89 6.85 -6.06
N GLN A 200 -8.05 7.87 -6.22
CA GLN A 200 -8.50 9.28 -6.31
C GLN A 200 -8.81 9.75 -7.75
N GLY A 201 -8.73 8.86 -8.75
CA GLY A 201 -9.03 9.19 -10.15
C GLY A 201 -7.94 9.99 -10.88
N SER A 202 -6.71 10.04 -10.36
CA SER A 202 -5.58 10.73 -11.01
C SER A 202 -4.88 9.88 -12.05
N ALA A 203 -5.08 8.56 -12.04
CA ALA A 203 -4.57 7.60 -13.01
C ALA A 203 -5.59 6.48 -13.25
N ASP A 204 -5.36 5.64 -14.26
CA ASP A 204 -6.36 4.69 -14.74
C ASP A 204 -5.96 3.24 -14.49
N ILE A 205 -4.66 2.94 -14.53
CA ILE A 205 -4.18 1.56 -14.45
C ILE A 205 -2.78 1.47 -13.83
N TYR A 206 -2.55 0.41 -13.04
CA TYR A 206 -1.25 -0.01 -12.57
C TYR A 206 -1.06 -1.50 -12.88
N PRO A 207 -0.45 -1.85 -14.03
CA PRO A 207 -0.07 -3.22 -14.34
C PRO A 207 1.27 -3.54 -13.66
N ARG A 208 1.28 -4.53 -12.78
CA ARG A 208 2.49 -4.99 -12.09
C ARG A 208 2.88 -6.39 -12.55
N HIS A 209 3.97 -6.48 -13.30
CA HIS A 209 4.57 -7.71 -13.80
C HIS A 209 5.97 -7.90 -13.20
N GLY A 210 6.07 -7.79 -11.89
CA GLY A 210 7.31 -7.96 -11.14
C GLY A 210 7.01 -8.34 -9.69
N PRO A 211 7.99 -8.82 -8.95
CA PRO A 211 7.79 -9.27 -7.58
C PRO A 211 7.31 -8.12 -6.69
N THR A 212 6.40 -8.45 -5.78
CA THR A 212 5.97 -7.64 -4.64
C THR A 212 5.58 -8.60 -3.51
N MET A 213 5.46 -8.04 -2.32
CA MET A 213 4.95 -8.77 -1.17
C MET A 213 3.50 -8.34 -0.88
N GLU A 214 2.79 -9.15 -0.10
CA GLU A 214 1.39 -8.80 0.25
C GLU A 214 1.29 -7.48 1.02
N TRP A 215 2.24 -7.17 1.88
CA TRP A 215 2.28 -5.92 2.65
C TRP A 215 2.52 -4.67 1.79
N ASP A 216 3.17 -4.79 0.62
CA ASP A 216 3.37 -3.67 -0.32
C ASP A 216 2.05 -3.15 -0.89
N ILE A 217 1.01 -4.01 -0.97
CA ILE A 217 -0.21 -3.67 -1.74
C ILE A 217 -1.51 -3.76 -0.96
N ALA A 218 -1.56 -4.48 0.15
CA ALA A 218 -2.81 -4.75 0.88
C ALA A 218 -3.56 -3.47 1.29
N ALA A 219 -2.85 -2.49 1.84
CA ALA A 219 -3.41 -1.21 2.25
C ALA A 219 -4.00 -0.44 1.05
N GLY A 220 -3.18 -0.25 0.02
CA GLY A 220 -3.59 0.45 -1.20
C GLY A 220 -4.70 -0.27 -1.96
N HIS A 221 -4.74 -1.62 -1.92
CA HIS A 221 -5.83 -2.40 -2.52
C HIS A 221 -7.16 -2.15 -1.79
N ALA A 222 -7.15 -2.17 -0.44
CA ALA A 222 -8.35 -1.82 0.35
C ALA A 222 -8.87 -0.42 0.01
N VAL A 223 -7.98 0.56 -0.08
CA VAL A 223 -8.32 1.95 -0.46
C VAL A 223 -8.89 2.00 -1.87
N LEU A 224 -8.27 1.31 -2.83
CA LEU A 224 -8.72 1.27 -4.23
C LEU A 224 -10.13 0.65 -4.36
N GLU A 225 -10.39 -0.50 -3.74
CA GLU A 225 -11.72 -1.13 -3.76
C GLU A 225 -12.76 -0.25 -3.08
N SER A 226 -12.42 0.38 -1.96
CA SER A 226 -13.30 1.33 -1.26
C SER A 226 -13.62 2.58 -2.09
N ALA A 227 -12.76 2.94 -3.06
CA ALA A 227 -12.97 4.02 -4.02
C ALA A 227 -13.78 3.59 -5.27
N GLY A 228 -14.14 2.29 -5.38
CA GLY A 228 -14.86 1.74 -6.53
C GLY A 228 -13.96 1.21 -7.66
N GLY A 229 -12.64 1.19 -7.47
CA GLY A 229 -11.70 0.53 -8.37
C GLY A 229 -11.58 -0.96 -8.06
N ARG A 230 -10.65 -1.63 -8.72
CA ARG A 230 -10.41 -3.07 -8.51
C ARG A 230 -8.95 -3.44 -8.72
N LEU A 231 -8.51 -4.50 -8.04
CA LEU A 231 -7.24 -5.17 -8.28
C LEU A 231 -7.50 -6.66 -8.54
N ALA A 232 -6.91 -7.19 -9.60
CA ALA A 232 -7.12 -8.56 -10.03
C ALA A 232 -5.81 -9.15 -10.59
N THR A 233 -5.76 -10.45 -10.76
CA THR A 233 -4.71 -11.11 -11.55
C THR A 233 -4.79 -10.70 -13.03
N PRO A 234 -3.75 -10.88 -13.85
CA PRO A 234 -3.76 -10.47 -15.25
C PRO A 234 -4.81 -11.15 -16.14
N ASP A 235 -5.36 -12.28 -15.70
CA ASP A 235 -6.47 -13.01 -16.33
C ASP A 235 -7.85 -12.62 -15.75
N GLY A 236 -7.87 -11.71 -14.76
CA GLY A 236 -9.09 -11.15 -14.20
C GLY A 236 -9.64 -11.87 -12.97
N ALA A 237 -8.95 -12.90 -12.46
CA ALA A 237 -9.36 -13.56 -11.22
C ALA A 237 -9.18 -12.65 -10.00
N PRO A 238 -9.99 -12.83 -8.93
CA PRO A 238 -9.80 -12.09 -7.68
C PRO A 238 -8.42 -12.29 -7.10
N PHE A 239 -7.83 -11.21 -6.57
CA PHE A 239 -6.53 -11.27 -5.93
C PHE A 239 -6.69 -11.66 -4.46
N ALA A 240 -5.99 -12.71 -4.03
CA ALA A 240 -6.09 -13.27 -2.68
C ALA A 240 -4.85 -12.98 -1.83
N TYR A 241 -5.06 -12.93 -0.52
CA TYR A 241 -4.06 -12.71 0.52
C TYR A 241 -3.95 -13.90 1.48
N GLY A 242 -2.91 -13.89 2.30
CA GLY A 242 -2.65 -14.94 3.27
C GLY A 242 -1.89 -16.14 2.70
N LYS A 243 -1.04 -15.89 1.70
CA LYS A 243 -0.19 -16.91 1.05
C LYS A 243 1.02 -17.29 1.90
N ALA A 244 0.78 -17.73 3.15
CA ALA A 244 1.85 -18.05 4.10
C ALA A 244 2.81 -19.10 3.54
N SER A 245 2.31 -20.17 2.91
CA SER A 245 3.12 -21.23 2.27
C SER A 245 3.99 -20.72 1.10
N GLU A 246 3.70 -19.53 0.56
CA GLU A 246 4.47 -18.87 -0.49
C GLU A 246 5.33 -17.72 0.06
N GLY A 247 5.43 -17.57 1.40
CA GLY A 247 6.14 -16.49 2.07
C GLY A 247 5.53 -15.12 1.77
N PHE A 248 4.20 -15.01 1.64
CA PHE A 248 3.44 -13.80 1.33
C PHE A 248 3.85 -13.10 0.01
N LYS A 249 4.40 -13.84 -0.93
CA LYS A 249 4.78 -13.32 -2.25
C LYS A 249 3.57 -13.14 -3.14
N ASN A 250 3.57 -12.06 -3.91
CA ASN A 250 2.55 -11.79 -4.91
C ASN A 250 2.95 -12.30 -6.29
N GLY A 251 1.97 -12.85 -7.00
CA GLY A 251 2.00 -12.95 -8.44
C GLY A 251 1.78 -11.59 -9.12
N TRP A 252 1.70 -11.59 -10.43
CA TRP A 252 1.38 -10.40 -11.21
C TRP A 252 -0.06 -9.96 -10.98
N PHE A 253 -0.28 -8.64 -11.04
CA PHE A 253 -1.61 -8.08 -10.87
C PHE A 253 -1.84 -6.86 -11.77
N VAL A 254 -3.09 -6.48 -11.88
CA VAL A 254 -3.52 -5.25 -12.55
C VAL A 254 -4.51 -4.53 -11.64
N ALA A 255 -4.17 -3.32 -11.24
CA ALA A 255 -5.10 -2.41 -10.58
C ALA A 255 -5.70 -1.45 -11.61
N ARG A 256 -7.01 -1.19 -11.52
CA ARG A 256 -7.76 -0.30 -12.42
C ARG A 256 -8.72 0.58 -11.64
N GLY A 257 -9.11 1.69 -12.25
CA GLY A 257 -10.22 2.51 -11.82
C GLY A 257 -11.57 1.78 -11.86
N ALA A 258 -12.64 2.53 -11.75
CA ALA A 258 -14.00 1.99 -11.80
C ALA A 258 -14.29 1.29 -13.14
N PRO A 259 -15.15 0.25 -13.16
CA PRO A 259 -15.56 -0.45 -14.37
C PRO A 259 -16.38 0.43 -15.31
#